data_3af0359fa7ebc2cf6de64e693ad6213e
#
_entry.id   3af0359fa7ebc2cf6de64e693ad6213e
#
_cell.length_a   1.000
_cell.length_b   1.000
_cell.length_c   1.000
_cell.angle_alpha   90.00
_cell.angle_beta   90.00
_cell.angle_gamma   90.00
#
_symmetry.space_group_name_H-M   'P 1'
#
loop_
_entity.id
_entity.type
_entity.pdbx_description
1 polymer ?
#
loop_
_entity_poly.entity_id
_entity_poly.type
_entity_poly.pdbx_seq_one_letter_code
_entity_poly.pdbx_strand_id
1 'polypeptide(L)'
;PSVIRDELLIKVQAADAGDMRAVRDAIRERRDWATAKLARYQRLRARLLDGRSEEDYLARAERIGPYLTLIRGISFEEDNIRWAEHALAVIARRLPTTDADSDAGDSRLVGPATNG
;
A
#
# COMPACT_ATOMS: atom_id res chain seq x y z
N PRO A 1 24.74 -1.11 -6.42
CA PRO A 1 24.25 -0.83 -6.11
C PRO A 1 23.41 0.12 -5.94
N SER A 2 22.51 0.22 -6.44
CA SER A 2 21.74 1.25 -6.26
C SER A 2 21.13 1.23 -4.98
N VAL A 3 21.35 2.25 -4.33
CA VAL A 3 20.71 2.47 -3.09
C VAL A 3 19.43 3.16 -3.40
N ILE A 4 18.35 2.54 -3.07
CA ILE A 4 17.10 3.16 -3.28
C ILE A 4 16.88 4.16 -2.19
N ARG A 5 16.75 5.43 -2.59
CA ARG A 5 16.46 6.44 -1.66
C ARG A 5 14.99 6.57 -1.60
N ASP A 6 14.38 6.23 -0.52
CA ASP A 6 12.96 6.42 -0.31
C ASP A 6 12.79 7.60 0.63
N GLU A 7 12.39 8.72 0.07
CA GLU A 7 12.24 9.94 0.85
C GLU A 7 11.19 9.80 1.94
N LEU A 8 10.19 8.99 1.71
CA LEU A 8 9.20 8.75 2.74
C LEU A 8 9.84 8.10 3.96
N LEU A 9 10.72 7.12 3.73
CA LEU A 9 11.35 6.44 4.85
C LEU A 9 12.27 7.36 5.62
N ILE A 10 12.89 8.33 4.94
CA ILE A 10 13.70 9.32 5.63
C ILE A 10 12.82 10.15 6.56
N LYS A 11 11.65 10.57 6.10
CA LYS A 11 10.73 11.33 6.92
C LYS A 11 10.22 10.50 8.10
N VAL A 12 9.94 9.24 7.85
CA VAL A 12 9.46 8.34 8.90
C VAL A 12 10.52 8.20 9.98
N GLN A 13 11.77 8.08 9.59
CA GLN A 13 12.85 7.93 10.54
C GLN A 13 12.93 9.14 11.48
N ALA A 14 12.57 10.31 10.99
CA ALA A 14 12.64 11.53 11.78
C ALA A 14 11.28 11.94 12.37
N ALA A 15 10.30 11.03 12.35
CA ALA A 15 8.93 11.37 12.71
C ALA A 15 8.81 11.94 14.12
N ASP A 16 9.56 11.39 15.07
CA ASP A 16 9.45 11.84 16.47
C ASP A 16 9.98 13.25 16.66
N ALA A 17 10.83 13.71 15.75
CA ALA A 17 11.40 15.05 15.85
C ALA A 17 10.63 16.06 15.02
N GLY A 18 9.67 15.59 14.22
CA GLY A 18 8.95 16.47 13.32
C GLY A 18 7.45 16.39 13.52
N ASP A 19 6.73 16.58 12.42
CA ASP A 19 5.27 16.58 12.44
C ASP A 19 4.75 15.17 12.15
N MET A 20 4.35 14.49 13.21
CA MET A 20 3.90 13.11 13.07
C MET A 20 2.62 13.00 12.25
N ARG A 21 1.77 14.02 12.28
CA ARG A 21 0.55 13.99 11.45
C ARG A 21 0.88 14.08 9.99
N ALA A 22 1.88 14.89 9.63
CA ALA A 22 2.31 14.98 8.24
C ALA A 22 2.92 13.66 7.78
N VAL A 23 3.65 12.99 8.66
CA VAL A 23 4.21 11.68 8.33
C VAL A 23 3.07 10.67 8.13
N ARG A 24 2.08 10.70 9.02
CA ARG A 24 0.91 9.84 8.88
C ARG A 24 0.23 10.03 7.52
N ASP A 25 0.04 11.28 7.14
CA ASP A 25 -0.65 11.57 5.89
C ASP A 25 0.17 11.11 4.68
N ALA A 26 1.48 11.24 4.76
CA ALA A 26 2.35 10.77 3.69
C ALA A 26 2.31 9.24 3.58
N ILE A 27 2.23 8.54 4.71
CA ILE A 27 2.12 7.09 4.69
C ILE A 27 0.78 6.66 4.09
N ARG A 28 -0.29 7.37 4.44
CA ARG A 28 -1.60 7.08 3.86
C ARG A 28 -1.57 7.23 2.35
N GLU A 29 -0.92 8.27 1.88
CA GLU A 29 -0.82 8.51 0.45
C GLU A 29 -0.05 7.37 -0.23
N ARG A 30 1.05 6.94 0.37
CA ARG A 30 1.82 5.83 -0.16
C ARG A 30 0.97 4.56 -0.21
N ARG A 31 0.20 4.30 0.85
CA ARG A 31 -0.67 3.13 0.89
C ARG A 31 -1.70 3.17 -0.23
N ASP A 32 -2.29 4.34 -0.44
CA ASP A 32 -3.33 4.46 -1.47
C ASP A 32 -2.76 4.25 -2.86
N TRP A 33 -1.58 4.78 -3.13
CA TRP A 33 -0.90 4.56 -4.39
C TRP A 33 -0.57 3.09 -4.60
N ALA A 34 -0.08 2.44 -3.55
CA ALA A 34 0.26 1.03 -3.63
C ALA A 34 -0.98 0.19 -3.87
N THR A 35 -2.09 0.55 -3.23
CA THR A 35 -3.35 -0.17 -3.41
C THR A 35 -3.83 -0.08 -4.85
N ALA A 36 -3.75 1.12 -5.44
CA ALA A 36 -4.18 1.31 -6.82
C ALA A 36 -3.29 0.54 -7.79
N LYS A 37 -1.97 0.56 -7.55
CA LYS A 37 -1.05 -0.17 -8.39
C LYS A 37 -1.26 -1.67 -8.28
N LEU A 38 -1.45 -2.14 -7.05
CA LEU A 38 -1.68 -3.57 -6.84
C LEU A 38 -2.91 -4.04 -7.59
N ALA A 39 -3.98 -3.26 -7.53
CA ALA A 39 -5.21 -3.63 -8.24
C ALA A 39 -4.96 -3.72 -9.75
N ARG A 40 -4.19 -2.78 -10.30
CA ARG A 40 -3.87 -2.80 -11.73
C ARG A 40 -3.04 -4.02 -12.09
N TYR A 41 -2.04 -4.33 -11.27
CA TYR A 41 -1.19 -5.49 -11.52
C TYR A 41 -1.99 -6.78 -11.44
N GLN A 42 -2.91 -6.86 -10.49
CA GLN A 42 -3.71 -8.07 -10.35
C GLN A 42 -4.66 -8.27 -11.52
N ARG A 43 -5.20 -7.17 -12.07
CA ARG A 43 -6.00 -7.26 -13.28
C ARG A 43 -5.18 -7.74 -14.47
N LEU A 44 -3.95 -7.23 -14.58
CA LEU A 44 -3.07 -7.65 -15.64
C LEU A 44 -2.74 -9.13 -15.49
N ARG A 45 -2.45 -9.56 -14.27
CA ARG A 45 -2.16 -10.97 -14.03
C ARG A 45 -3.35 -11.84 -14.42
N ALA A 46 -4.54 -11.42 -14.04
CA ALA A 46 -5.75 -12.19 -14.38
C ALA A 46 -5.93 -12.32 -15.88
N ARG A 47 -5.64 -11.25 -16.62
CA ARG A 47 -5.73 -11.31 -18.08
C ARG A 47 -4.70 -12.26 -18.67
N LEU A 48 -3.48 -12.24 -18.15
CA LEU A 48 -2.46 -13.15 -18.64
C LEU A 48 -2.81 -14.59 -18.36
N LEU A 49 -3.32 -14.88 -17.19
CA LEU A 49 -3.69 -16.24 -16.82
C LEU A 49 -4.91 -16.72 -17.61
N ASP A 50 -5.84 -15.83 -17.87
CA ASP A 50 -7.02 -16.14 -18.68
C ASP A 50 -7.74 -17.39 -18.18
N GLY A 51 -7.98 -17.44 -16.86
CA GLY A 51 -8.69 -18.55 -16.24
C GLY A 51 -7.83 -19.75 -15.93
N ARG A 52 -6.56 -19.76 -16.34
CA ARG A 52 -5.67 -20.89 -16.08
C ARG A 52 -4.98 -20.72 -14.74
N SER A 53 -4.47 -21.80 -14.20
CA SER A 53 -3.61 -21.70 -13.03
C SER A 53 -2.26 -21.11 -13.47
N GLU A 54 -1.54 -20.56 -12.49
CA GLU A 54 -0.20 -20.06 -12.76
C GLU A 54 0.69 -21.18 -13.30
N GLU A 55 0.55 -22.36 -12.73
CA GLU A 55 1.35 -23.49 -13.14
C GLU A 55 1.11 -23.84 -14.60
N ASP A 56 -0.15 -23.90 -15.02
CA ASP A 56 -0.48 -24.20 -16.41
C ASP A 56 0.01 -23.12 -17.34
N TYR A 57 -0.18 -21.86 -16.94
CA TYR A 57 0.26 -20.76 -17.77
C TYR A 57 1.77 -20.82 -18.01
N LEU A 58 2.54 -21.00 -16.94
CA LEU A 58 3.99 -20.96 -17.06
C LEU A 58 4.54 -22.17 -17.79
N ALA A 59 3.84 -23.29 -17.76
CA ALA A 59 4.29 -24.48 -18.47
C ALA A 59 4.24 -24.28 -19.98
N ARG A 60 3.39 -23.37 -20.47
CA ARG A 60 3.21 -23.19 -21.91
C ARG A 60 3.61 -21.83 -22.44
N ALA A 61 3.92 -20.90 -21.55
CA ALA A 61 4.25 -19.56 -21.98
C ALA A 61 5.55 -19.55 -22.76
N GLU A 62 5.56 -18.78 -23.84
CA GLU A 62 6.79 -18.62 -24.61
C GLU A 62 7.80 -17.81 -23.85
N ARG A 63 7.33 -16.84 -23.07
CA ARG A 63 8.21 -15.96 -22.32
C ARG A 63 7.70 -15.87 -20.91
N ILE A 64 8.57 -16.10 -19.97
CA ILE A 64 8.18 -16.04 -18.54
C ILE A 64 8.67 -14.76 -17.86
N GLY A 65 9.63 -14.05 -18.48
CA GLY A 65 10.20 -12.86 -17.85
C GLY A 65 9.19 -11.82 -17.45
N PRO A 66 8.29 -11.41 -18.36
CA PRO A 66 7.30 -10.40 -18.00
C PRO A 66 6.40 -10.83 -16.84
N TYR A 67 6.02 -12.11 -16.80
CA TYR A 67 5.19 -12.60 -15.72
C TYR A 67 5.93 -12.58 -14.39
N LEU A 68 7.20 -12.99 -14.39
CA LEU A 68 7.99 -12.98 -13.17
C LEU A 68 8.17 -11.56 -12.64
N THR A 69 8.39 -10.62 -13.54
CA THR A 69 8.49 -9.22 -13.15
C THR A 69 7.18 -8.71 -12.55
N LEU A 70 6.07 -9.13 -13.15
CA LEU A 70 4.77 -8.72 -12.67
C LEU A 70 4.50 -9.23 -11.26
N ILE A 71 4.79 -10.50 -10.99
CA ILE A 71 4.54 -11.02 -9.65
C ILE A 71 5.49 -10.40 -8.64
N ARG A 72 6.68 -9.98 -9.06
CA ARG A 72 7.56 -9.25 -8.16
C ARG A 72 6.94 -7.89 -7.81
N GLY A 73 6.35 -7.23 -8.80
CA GLY A 73 5.66 -5.97 -8.56
C GLY A 73 4.48 -6.13 -7.61
N ILE A 74 3.73 -7.22 -7.76
CA ILE A 74 2.61 -7.51 -6.86
C ILE A 74 3.10 -7.66 -5.44
N SER A 75 4.16 -8.46 -5.24
CA SER A 75 4.71 -8.66 -3.90
C SER A 75 5.21 -7.35 -3.29
N PHE A 76 5.84 -6.52 -4.12
CA PHE A 76 6.36 -5.25 -3.66
C PHE A 76 5.24 -4.34 -3.14
N GLU A 77 4.14 -4.26 -3.88
CA GLU A 77 3.04 -3.41 -3.45
C GLU A 77 2.30 -3.99 -2.25
N GLU A 78 2.19 -5.31 -2.19
CA GLU A 78 1.60 -5.94 -1.01
C GLU A 78 2.40 -5.63 0.25
N ASP A 79 3.72 -5.66 0.13
CA ASP A 79 4.59 -5.32 1.25
C ASP A 79 4.45 -3.86 1.65
N ASN A 80 4.36 -2.97 0.66
CA ASN A 80 4.17 -1.55 0.95
C ASN A 80 2.88 -1.31 1.73
N ILE A 81 1.82 -1.98 1.32
CA ILE A 81 0.53 -1.82 1.99
C ILE A 81 0.60 -2.36 3.41
N ARG A 82 1.17 -3.54 3.59
CA ARG A 82 1.29 -4.16 4.90
C ARG A 82 2.06 -3.29 5.85
N TRP A 83 3.21 -2.79 5.38
CA TRP A 83 4.03 -1.91 6.20
C TRP A 83 3.28 -0.64 6.55
N ALA A 84 2.62 -0.03 5.54
CA ALA A 84 1.93 1.23 5.75
C ALA A 84 0.82 1.08 6.79
N GLU A 85 0.06 0.00 6.71
CA GLU A 85 -1.03 -0.23 7.65
C GLU A 85 -0.50 -0.45 9.06
N HIS A 86 0.61 -1.17 9.18
CA HIS A 86 1.22 -1.36 10.48
C HIS A 86 1.74 -0.04 11.04
N ALA A 87 2.42 0.74 10.20
CA ALA A 87 2.97 2.02 10.63
C ALA A 87 1.86 2.98 11.06
N LEU A 88 0.76 3.00 10.31
CA LEU A 88 -0.37 3.87 10.65
C LEU A 88 -0.98 3.46 11.98
N ALA A 89 -1.07 2.17 12.27
CA ALA A 89 -1.60 1.70 13.53
C ALA A 89 -0.69 2.13 14.70
N VAL A 90 0.62 2.05 14.49
CA VAL A 90 1.57 2.47 15.51
C VAL A 90 1.44 3.98 15.76
N ILE A 91 1.39 4.76 14.69
CA ILE A 91 1.30 6.21 14.82
C ILE A 91 0.01 6.62 15.51
N ALA A 92 -1.09 5.91 15.22
CA ALA A 92 -2.37 6.24 15.80
C ALA A 92 -2.33 6.17 17.32
N ARG A 93 -1.51 5.30 17.88
CA ARG A 93 -1.39 5.20 19.33
C ARG A 93 -0.64 6.35 19.95
N ARG A 94 0.13 7.07 19.15
CA ARG A 94 0.95 8.16 19.63
C ARG A 94 0.28 9.51 19.45
N LEU A 95 -0.74 9.61 18.62
CA LEU A 95 -1.42 10.87 18.37
C LEU A 95 -2.61 11.04 19.31
N PRO A 96 -2.92 12.28 19.71
CA PRO A 96 -4.11 12.51 20.53
C PRO A 96 -5.37 12.07 19.81
N THR A 97 -6.29 11.51 20.57
CA THR A 97 -7.51 10.99 19.98
C THR A 97 -8.39 12.07 19.37
N THR A 98 -8.26 13.31 19.86
CA THR A 98 -9.10 14.37 19.31
C THR A 98 -8.87 14.59 17.85
N ASP A 99 -7.72 14.17 17.36
CA ASP A 99 -7.45 14.42 16.01
C ASP A 99 -7.90 13.34 15.12
N ALA A 100 -7.98 12.29 15.68
CA ALA A 100 -8.22 11.24 14.84
C ALA A 100 -9.46 11.33 14.13
N ASP A 101 -9.86 11.77 14.49
CA ASP A 101 -10.77 11.84 13.95
C ASP A 101 -10.91 11.93 12.83
N SER A 102 -10.92 12.24 12.75
CA SER A 102 -11.11 12.50 11.74
C SER A 102 -10.88 11.64 10.77
N ASP A 103 -10.73 11.17 10.58
CA ASP A 103 -10.55 10.49 9.61
C ASP A 103 -11.05 9.45 9.44
N ALA A 104 -11.29 9.30 10.03
CA ALA A 104 -11.69 8.44 9.77
C ALA A 104 -12.42 8.16 9.19
N GLY A 105 -12.24 8.30 9.19
CA GLY A 105 -12.80 8.07 8.74
C GLY A 105 -13.16 8.08 8.04
N ASP A 106 -12.96 8.37 7.67
CA ASP A 106 -13.24 8.38 7.17
C ASP A 106 -13.92 8.07 6.79
N SER A 107 -14.02 8.05 6.65
CA SER A 107 -14.46 7.66 6.48
C SER A 107 -15.39 7.32 6.45
N ARG A 108 -15.53 7.24 6.62
CA ARG A 108 -16.20 6.96 6.80
C ARG A 108 -17.11 7.02 6.93
N LEU A 109 -17.11 7.23 6.95
CA LEU A 109 -17.78 7.26 7.32
C LEU A 109 -18.58 7.37 7.53
N VAL A 110 -18.73 7.61 7.55
CA VAL A 110 -19.43 7.76 7.91
C VAL A 110 -20.17 7.83 8.02
N GLY A 111 -20.40 7.96 8.13
CA GLY A 111 -20.92 8.06 8.31
C GLY A 111 -21.67 8.18 8.59
N PRO A 112 -21.93 8.33 8.74
CA PRO A 112 -22.57 8.54 9.10
C PRO A 112 -23.10 8.59 9.44
N ALA A 113 -23.16 8.64 9.58
CA ALA A 113 -23.56 8.73 10.00
C ALA A 113 -24.13 8.81 10.33
N THR A 114 -24.33 8.99 10.43
CA THR A 114 -24.72 9.18 10.79
C THR A 114 -25.32 9.16 11.29
N ASN A 115 -25.50 9.30 11.48
CA ASN A 115 -25.82 9.46 11.98
C ASN A 115 -26.01 9.48 12.52
N GLY A 116 -26.07 9.71 12.71
CA GLY A 116 -26.01 9.83 13.06
C GLY A 116 -25.97 9.83 13.29
#